data_26c6165ebddb7fe3af0d143c035bdfa7
#
_entry.id   26c6165ebddb7fe3af0d143c035bdfa7
#
_cell.length_a   1.000
_cell.length_b   1.000
_cell.length_c   1.000
_cell.angle_alpha   90.00
_cell.angle_beta   90.00
_cell.angle_gamma   90.00
#
_symmetry.space_group_name_H-M   'P 1'
#
loop_
_entity.id
_entity.type
_entity.pdbx_description
1 polymer ?
#
loop_
_entity_poly.entity_id
_entity_poly.type
_entity_poly.pdbx_seq_one_letter_code
_entity_poly.pdbx_strand_id
1 'polypeptide(L)'
;LTSPATTASTLSDDNFSTPVIIVDSMGQLTSIYPLADLAIVGGGFGNGIHNILEPAANGINVVTGPNVERFREASILLSEGVLTVVPEANRFASVVWDSISKPKPQSTWLNSQKGSAIKIASTLP
;
A
#
# COMPACT_ATOMS: atom_id res chain seq x y z
N LEU A 1 16.10 -9.31 19.95
CA LEU A 1 15.13 -8.26 19.77
C LEU A 1 14.10 -8.47 18.70
N THR A 2 13.93 -9.65 18.20
CA THR A 2 12.93 -9.94 17.21
C THR A 2 11.85 -10.81 17.82
N SER A 3 10.68 -10.24 18.02
CA SER A 3 9.51 -11.05 18.31
C SER A 3 9.22 -11.92 17.09
N PRO A 4 8.81 -13.17 17.27
CA PRO A 4 8.45 -14.01 16.14
C PRO A 4 7.27 -13.40 15.38
N ALA A 5 7.30 -13.50 14.05
CA ALA A 5 6.21 -13.06 13.22
C ALA A 5 5.00 -14.00 13.39
N THR A 6 3.80 -13.44 13.31
CA THR A 6 2.56 -14.19 13.36
C THR A 6 1.96 -14.25 11.96
N THR A 7 1.49 -15.43 11.55
CA THR A 7 0.85 -15.61 10.24
C THR A 7 -0.62 -15.21 10.29
N ALA A 8 -1.19 -14.87 9.13
CA ALA A 8 -2.59 -14.47 9.01
C ALA A 8 -3.56 -15.56 9.45
N SER A 9 -3.18 -16.81 9.30
CA SER A 9 -4.02 -17.96 9.69
C SER A 9 -4.26 -18.03 11.21
N THR A 10 -3.42 -17.36 12.00
CA THR A 10 -3.53 -17.33 13.46
C THR A 10 -3.97 -15.97 13.99
N LEU A 11 -4.43 -15.07 13.11
CA LEU A 11 -4.85 -13.73 13.52
C LEU A 11 -6.06 -13.79 14.44
N SER A 12 -5.89 -13.17 15.61
CA SER A 12 -6.94 -12.92 16.60
C SER A 12 -6.60 -11.61 17.30
N ASP A 13 -7.50 -11.11 18.11
CA ASP A 13 -7.25 -9.87 18.84
C ASP A 13 -5.97 -9.95 19.68
N ASP A 14 -5.70 -11.11 20.23
CA ASP A 14 -4.50 -11.33 21.07
C ASP A 14 -3.19 -11.22 20.27
N ASN A 15 -3.25 -11.50 18.96
CA ASN A 15 -2.06 -11.51 18.13
C ASN A 15 -1.61 -10.10 17.68
N PHE A 16 -2.43 -9.08 17.89
CA PHE A 16 -2.05 -7.70 17.53
C PHE A 16 -0.99 -7.11 18.45
N SER A 17 -0.64 -7.78 19.53
CA SER A 17 0.52 -7.42 20.34
C SER A 17 1.85 -7.82 19.67
N THR A 18 1.82 -8.65 18.64
CA THR A 18 3.00 -9.09 17.91
C THR A 18 3.45 -7.98 16.96
N PRO A 19 4.74 -7.54 16.99
CA PRO A 19 5.21 -6.45 16.15
C PRO A 19 5.18 -6.74 14.65
N VAL A 20 5.28 -8.00 14.25
CA VAL A 20 5.27 -8.40 12.84
C VAL A 20 4.26 -9.51 12.63
N ILE A 21 3.41 -9.32 11.64
CA ILE A 21 2.41 -10.31 11.24
C ILE A 21 2.66 -10.65 9.78
N ILE A 22 2.79 -11.93 9.46
CA ILE A 22 2.93 -12.41 8.09
C ILE A 22 1.57 -12.87 7.59
N VAL A 23 1.09 -12.26 6.51
CA VAL A 23 -0.16 -12.63 5.87
C VAL A 23 0.18 -13.56 4.70
N ASP A 24 -0.06 -14.84 4.88
CA ASP A 24 0.31 -15.89 3.93
C ASP A 24 -0.88 -16.47 3.15
N SER A 25 -2.04 -15.86 3.26
CA SER A 25 -3.26 -16.29 2.58
C SER A 25 -3.79 -15.21 1.66
N MET A 26 -4.47 -15.65 0.60
CA MET A 26 -5.06 -14.77 -0.42
C MET A 26 -6.32 -14.08 0.11
N GLY A 27 -6.56 -12.85 -0.37
CA GLY A 27 -7.83 -12.15 -0.15
C GLY A 27 -7.97 -11.42 1.17
N GLN A 28 -6.95 -11.41 2.02
CA GLN A 28 -7.03 -10.77 3.34
C GLN A 28 -6.59 -9.32 3.37
N LEU A 29 -5.86 -8.85 2.36
CA LEU A 29 -5.31 -7.49 2.36
C LEU A 29 -6.39 -6.43 2.41
N THR A 30 -7.50 -6.63 1.71
CA THR A 30 -8.61 -5.68 1.70
C THR A 30 -9.15 -5.41 3.10
N SER A 31 -9.19 -6.45 3.95
CA SER A 31 -9.63 -6.31 5.34
C SER A 31 -8.59 -5.64 6.23
N ILE A 32 -7.31 -5.71 5.85
CA ILE A 32 -6.20 -5.19 6.63
C ILE A 32 -5.94 -3.72 6.34
N TYR A 33 -6.10 -3.27 5.09
CA TYR A 33 -5.82 -1.90 4.69
C TYR A 33 -6.47 -0.84 5.57
N PRO A 34 -7.73 -0.97 6.02
CA PRO A 34 -8.33 0.04 6.88
C PRO A 34 -7.61 0.26 8.22
N LEU A 35 -6.78 -0.71 8.63
CA LEU A 35 -6.01 -0.62 9.87
C LEU A 35 -4.61 -0.03 9.65
N ALA A 36 -4.22 0.19 8.41
CA ALA A 36 -2.86 0.63 8.08
C ALA A 36 -2.74 2.15 8.08
N ASP A 37 -1.57 2.62 8.50
CA ASP A 37 -1.20 4.04 8.41
C ASP A 37 -0.40 4.32 7.14
N LEU A 38 0.25 3.30 6.60
CA LEU A 38 1.10 3.41 5.42
C LEU A 38 1.17 2.06 4.73
N ALA A 39 1.20 2.06 3.41
CA ALA A 39 1.46 0.87 2.62
C ALA A 39 2.79 1.01 1.89
N ILE A 40 3.63 0.01 2.02
CA ILE A 40 4.89 -0.08 1.27
C ILE A 40 4.68 -1.15 0.20
N VAL A 41 4.74 -0.74 -1.06
CA VAL A 41 4.50 -1.64 -2.19
C VAL A 41 5.83 -2.01 -2.83
N GLY A 42 6.09 -3.31 -2.93
CA GLY A 42 7.33 -3.84 -3.48
C GLY A 42 7.41 -3.76 -5.00
N GLY A 43 8.57 -4.16 -5.53
CA GLY A 43 8.83 -4.22 -6.97
C GLY A 43 9.41 -2.94 -7.56
N GLY A 44 9.36 -1.82 -6.87
CA GLY A 44 9.80 -0.54 -7.40
C GLY A 44 11.30 -0.37 -7.56
N PHE A 45 12.10 -1.24 -6.96
CA PHE A 45 13.55 -1.29 -7.18
C PHE A 45 13.95 -2.37 -8.19
N GLY A 46 12.98 -3.10 -8.74
CA GLY A 46 13.21 -4.19 -9.69
C GLY A 46 12.45 -3.96 -10.99
N ASN A 47 11.76 -5.00 -11.45
CA ASN A 47 11.09 -5.00 -12.76
C ASN A 47 9.84 -4.11 -12.83
N GLY A 48 9.39 -3.58 -11.73
CA GLY A 48 8.24 -2.70 -11.65
C GLY A 48 7.41 -2.98 -10.42
N ILE A 49 6.60 -1.99 -10.05
CA ILE A 49 5.82 -2.04 -8.82
C ILE A 49 4.67 -3.04 -8.91
N HIS A 50 4.32 -3.60 -7.75
CA HIS A 50 3.09 -4.36 -7.57
C HIS A 50 1.89 -3.40 -7.52
N ASN A 51 0.73 -3.89 -7.11
CA ASN A 51 -0.48 -3.10 -7.14
C ASN A 51 -0.46 -1.95 -6.12
N ILE A 52 -0.41 -0.72 -6.60
CA ILE A 52 -0.48 0.49 -5.78
C ILE A 52 -1.89 1.04 -5.64
N LEU A 53 -2.81 0.63 -6.53
CA LEU A 53 -4.17 1.17 -6.55
C LEU A 53 -5.00 0.69 -5.38
N GLU A 54 -4.82 -0.55 -4.97
CA GLU A 54 -5.62 -1.14 -3.90
C GLU A 54 -5.43 -0.43 -2.56
N PRO A 55 -4.19 -0.24 -2.05
CA PRO A 55 -4.02 0.53 -0.82
C PRO A 55 -4.41 2.00 -1.00
N ALA A 56 -4.12 2.61 -2.13
CA ALA A 56 -4.49 3.99 -2.39
C ALA A 56 -6.02 4.17 -2.36
N ALA A 57 -6.76 3.24 -2.95
CA ALA A 57 -8.22 3.26 -2.95
C ALA A 57 -8.81 3.09 -1.55
N ASN A 58 -8.05 2.50 -0.64
CA ASN A 58 -8.44 2.37 0.78
C ASN A 58 -8.05 3.59 1.61
N GLY A 59 -7.61 4.67 0.98
CA GLY A 59 -7.30 5.92 1.68
C GLY A 59 -5.99 5.91 2.44
N ILE A 60 -5.00 5.14 1.97
CA ILE A 60 -3.72 4.97 2.63
C ILE A 60 -2.63 5.60 1.76
N ASN A 61 -1.70 6.32 2.39
CA ASN A 61 -0.49 6.78 1.71
C ASN A 61 0.36 5.57 1.30
N VAL A 62 0.94 5.65 0.11
CA VAL A 62 1.69 4.54 -0.48
C VAL A 62 3.14 4.98 -0.72
N VAL A 63 4.08 4.12 -0.38
CA VAL A 63 5.50 4.31 -0.66
C VAL A 63 5.98 3.16 -1.53
N THR A 64 6.75 3.47 -2.56
CA THR A 64 7.35 2.47 -3.44
C THR A 64 8.72 2.93 -3.94
N GLY A 65 9.45 2.03 -4.59
CA GLY A 65 10.72 2.35 -5.25
C GLY A 65 10.53 3.13 -6.56
N PRO A 66 11.62 3.50 -7.24
CA PRO A 66 11.58 4.48 -8.32
C PRO A 66 11.08 3.96 -9.67
N ASN A 67 10.98 2.64 -9.87
CA ASN A 67 10.62 2.09 -11.19
C ASN A 67 9.09 2.08 -11.37
N VAL A 68 8.53 3.25 -11.62
CA VAL A 68 7.07 3.45 -11.72
C VAL A 68 6.62 3.92 -13.11
N GLU A 69 7.54 4.12 -14.05
CA GLU A 69 7.24 4.76 -15.34
C GLU A 69 6.21 3.99 -16.19
N ARG A 70 6.13 2.68 -16.02
CA ARG A 70 5.19 1.84 -16.77
C ARG A 70 3.75 1.96 -16.30
N PHE A 71 3.54 2.63 -15.17
CA PHE A 71 2.24 2.67 -14.51
C PHE A 71 1.69 4.09 -14.61
N ARG A 72 0.73 4.28 -15.51
CA ARG A 72 0.10 5.57 -15.73
C ARG A 72 -0.51 6.14 -14.44
N GLU A 73 -1.10 5.27 -13.66
CA GLU A 73 -1.74 5.65 -12.40
C GLU A 73 -0.73 6.19 -11.39
N ALA A 74 0.51 5.74 -11.46
CA ALA A 74 1.56 6.20 -10.55
C ALA A 74 1.80 7.70 -10.68
N SER A 75 1.83 8.24 -11.89
CA SER A 75 2.06 9.66 -12.10
C SER A 75 0.91 10.50 -11.52
N ILE A 76 -0.31 10.01 -11.63
CA ILE A 76 -1.48 10.67 -11.06
C ILE A 76 -1.42 10.68 -9.53
N LEU A 77 -1.14 9.53 -8.94
CA LEU A 77 -1.04 9.39 -7.48
C LEU A 77 0.13 10.19 -6.91
N LEU A 78 1.23 10.30 -7.66
CA LEU A 78 2.37 11.16 -7.29
C LEU A 78 1.95 12.63 -7.25
N SER A 79 1.25 13.09 -8.29
CA SER A 79 0.83 14.49 -8.37
C SER A 79 -0.18 14.86 -7.27
N GLU A 80 -0.96 13.91 -6.81
CA GLU A 80 -1.94 14.12 -5.73
C GLU A 80 -1.37 13.87 -4.34
N GLY A 81 -0.09 13.49 -4.23
CA GLY A 81 0.56 13.25 -2.93
C GLY A 81 0.17 11.95 -2.24
N VAL A 82 -0.52 11.06 -2.93
CA VAL A 82 -0.89 9.73 -2.40
C VAL A 82 0.28 8.77 -2.46
N LEU A 83 1.04 8.82 -3.55
CA LEU A 83 2.21 7.98 -3.76
C LEU A 83 3.47 8.78 -3.52
N THR A 84 4.40 8.19 -2.78
CA THR A 84 5.75 8.73 -2.58
C THR A 84 6.75 7.71 -3.10
N VAL A 85 7.68 8.16 -3.92
CA VAL A 85 8.72 7.31 -4.49
C VAL A 85 10.00 7.47 -3.69
N VAL A 86 10.62 6.35 -3.32
CA VAL A 86 11.94 6.31 -2.73
C VAL A 86 12.96 6.31 -3.88
N PRO A 87 13.74 7.38 -4.05
CA PRO A 87 14.62 7.47 -5.23
C PRO A 87 15.80 6.51 -5.17
N GLU A 88 16.28 6.20 -3.96
CA GLU A 88 17.43 5.33 -3.75
C GLU A 88 17.20 4.50 -2.49
N ALA A 89 17.73 3.28 -2.47
CA ALA A 89 17.51 2.36 -1.36
C ALA A 89 17.99 2.92 -0.01
N ASN A 90 19.05 3.72 -0.01
CA ASN A 90 19.57 4.34 1.22
C ASN A 90 18.68 5.43 1.79
N ARG A 91 17.66 5.88 1.02
CA ARG A 91 16.68 6.87 1.45
C ARG A 91 15.40 6.23 1.96
N PHE A 92 15.31 4.91 1.91
CA PHE A 92 14.07 4.18 2.22
C PHE A 92 13.54 4.51 3.62
N ALA A 93 14.38 4.36 4.63
CA ALA A 93 13.94 4.54 6.02
C ALA A 93 13.45 5.96 6.29
N SER A 94 14.15 6.98 5.78
CA SER A 94 13.75 8.37 6.00
C SER A 94 12.44 8.70 5.27
N VAL A 95 12.26 8.20 4.06
CA VAL A 95 11.03 8.44 3.29
C VAL A 95 9.84 7.76 3.95
N VAL A 96 10.00 6.52 4.41
CA VAL A 96 8.94 5.80 5.13
C VAL A 96 8.55 6.54 6.40
N TRP A 97 9.54 6.96 7.18
CA TRP A 97 9.30 7.68 8.42
C TRP A 97 8.53 8.98 8.20
N ASP A 98 8.94 9.75 7.20
CA ASP A 98 8.25 10.99 6.83
C ASP A 98 6.83 10.73 6.36
N SER A 99 6.63 9.64 5.61
CA SER A 99 5.32 9.31 5.03
C SER A 99 4.31 8.83 6.08
N ILE A 100 4.76 8.18 7.14
CA ILE A 100 3.87 7.75 8.22
C ILE A 100 3.19 8.93 8.88
N SER A 101 3.88 10.06 8.97
CA SER A 101 3.37 11.27 9.63
C SER A 101 2.42 12.08 8.76
N LYS A 102 2.28 11.76 7.48
CA LYS A 102 1.38 12.49 6.58
C LYS A 102 -0.08 12.22 6.91
N PRO A 103 -0.96 13.21 6.71
CA PRO A 103 -2.40 12.96 6.85
C PRO A 103 -2.88 11.96 5.79
N LYS A 104 -4.03 11.36 6.02
CA LYS A 104 -4.63 10.44 5.06
C LYS A 104 -4.87 11.17 3.74
N PRO A 105 -4.55 10.53 2.60
CA PRO A 105 -4.64 11.20 1.32
C PRO A 105 -6.08 11.44 0.88
N GLN A 106 -6.27 12.51 0.11
CA GLN A 106 -7.52 12.85 -0.54
C GLN A 106 -7.25 12.86 -2.04
N SER A 107 -7.64 11.82 -2.74
CA SER A 107 -7.44 11.72 -4.18
C SER A 107 -8.74 11.97 -4.93
N THR A 108 -8.79 13.06 -5.68
CA THR A 108 -9.92 13.35 -6.55
C THR A 108 -10.04 12.36 -7.68
N TRP A 109 -8.90 11.92 -8.22
CA TRP A 109 -8.89 10.92 -9.28
C TRP A 109 -9.43 9.58 -8.80
N LEU A 110 -8.98 9.09 -7.64
CA LEU A 110 -9.48 7.84 -7.07
C LEU A 110 -10.99 7.92 -6.77
N ASN A 111 -11.44 9.06 -6.25
CA ASN A 111 -12.86 9.26 -5.98
C ASN A 111 -13.68 9.20 -7.27
N SER A 112 -13.17 9.77 -8.37
CA SER A 112 -13.84 9.71 -9.68
C SER A 112 -13.84 8.31 -10.28
N GLN A 113 -12.89 7.45 -9.91
CA GLN A 113 -12.77 6.09 -10.44
C GLN A 113 -13.49 5.02 -9.62
N LYS A 114 -14.03 5.36 -8.45
CA LYS A 114 -14.66 4.38 -7.55
C LYS A 114 -15.75 3.55 -8.24
N GLY A 115 -16.62 4.19 -9.01
CA GLY A 115 -17.68 3.49 -9.75
C GLY A 115 -17.13 2.52 -10.78
N SER A 116 -16.10 2.93 -11.52
CA SER A 116 -15.45 2.08 -12.54
C SER A 116 -14.72 0.90 -11.90
N ALA A 117 -14.03 1.13 -10.80
CA ALA A 117 -13.32 0.07 -10.09
C ALA A 117 -14.29 -0.99 -9.55
N ILE A 118 -15.43 -0.57 -9.01
CA ILE A 118 -16.46 -1.48 -8.53
C ILE A 118 -17.04 -2.31 -9.69
N LYS A 119 -17.28 -1.69 -10.84
CA LYS A 119 -17.78 -2.38 -12.03
C LYS A 119 -16.79 -3.44 -12.52
N ILE A 120 -15.51 -3.09 -12.58
CA ILE A 120 -14.47 -4.03 -13.00
C ILE A 120 -14.41 -5.22 -12.04
N ALA A 121 -14.42 -4.96 -10.74
CA ALA A 121 -14.39 -6.01 -9.73
C ALA A 121 -15.60 -6.94 -9.82
N SER A 122 -16.78 -6.41 -10.13
CA SER A 122 -18.00 -7.21 -10.25
C SER A 122 -18.07 -8.03 -11.53
N THR A 123 -17.27 -7.69 -12.57
CA THR A 123 -17.23 -8.42 -13.83
C THR A 123 -16.15 -9.50 -13.88
N LEU A 124 -15.24 -9.51 -12.92
CA LEU A 124 -14.20 -10.53 -12.85
C LEU A 124 -14.78 -11.85 -12.31
N PRO A 125 -14.41 -13.00 -12.91
CA PRO A 125 -14.88 -14.28 -12.44
C PRO A 125 -14.33 -14.67 -11.08
#